data_d330d780c15d68c3606518a586417a97
#
_entry.id   d330d780c15d68c3606518a586417a97
#
_cell.length_a   1.000
_cell.length_b   1.000
_cell.length_c   1.000
_cell.angle_alpha   90.00
_cell.angle_beta   90.00
_cell.angle_gamma   90.00
#
_symmetry.space_group_name_H-M   'P 1'
#
loop_
_entity.id
_entity.type
_entity.pdbx_description
1 polymer ?
#
loop_
_entity_poly.entity_id
_entity_poly.type
_entity_poly.pdbx_seq_one_letter_code
_entity_poly.pdbx_strand_id
1 'polypeptide(L)'
;MKHLKLMGPLLLIAGLLSLYSCSKEEATVATAEDTAAAEQATETAAEEASESAEAAASEETLEVVEESAAEAEPVDEAIVLAVAESPAAAREWQFKEGEHYVRMVPTQPTVGGADKIEVAEFFWYGCPHCYDLEPYINTWAEKKDPNVRFVRIPATWNALVRMHAQLYYTEEVLARNGVIKNPEEFRETVFQEYNRRGNRMTSEAAIQKLFARFGVSDEQFQSTWGSFEVNQKLRVADDLARRYSISSVPAIVVNGKYRSGAAEAGSYSKLLELVDELIVRESLR
;
A
#
# COMPACT_ATOMS: atom_id res chain seq x y z
N MET A 1 59.57 -21.42 36.79
CA MET A 1 59.54 -21.97 38.15
C MET A 1 58.19 -21.74 38.75
N LYS A 2 57.64 -22.78 39.16
CA LYS A 2 56.61 -23.22 40.10
C LYS A 2 55.19 -23.28 39.56
N HIS A 3 54.84 -24.53 39.32
CA HIS A 3 53.49 -25.13 39.25
C HIS A 3 52.71 -24.93 40.56
N LEU A 4 51.41 -24.74 40.47
CA LEU A 4 50.52 -25.24 41.52
C LEU A 4 49.20 -25.72 40.88
N LYS A 5 49.05 -27.05 40.85
CA LYS A 5 47.81 -27.79 40.63
C LYS A 5 46.98 -27.70 41.93
N LEU A 6 45.69 -27.48 41.82
CA LEU A 6 44.74 -27.95 42.83
C LEU A 6 43.52 -28.58 42.18
N MET A 7 43.41 -29.89 42.44
CA MET A 7 42.28 -30.76 42.09
C MET A 7 41.25 -30.76 43.21
N GLY A 8 39.98 -30.88 42.83
CA GLY A 8 38.92 -31.64 43.48
C GLY A 8 37.84 -30.81 44.20
N PRO A 9 36.65 -31.38 44.47
CA PRO A 9 36.17 -32.69 44.07
C PRO A 9 34.76 -32.66 43.40
N LEU A 10 34.49 -33.77 42.73
CA LEU A 10 33.23 -34.33 42.23
C LEU A 10 32.20 -34.51 43.33
N LEU A 11 31.00 -33.99 43.16
CA LEU A 11 29.83 -34.35 44.00
C LEU A 11 28.69 -34.80 43.06
N LEU A 12 28.57 -36.13 43.01
CA LEU A 12 27.43 -36.89 42.55
C LEU A 12 26.28 -36.71 43.52
N ILE A 13 25.14 -36.21 43.07
CA ILE A 13 23.84 -36.47 43.73
C ILE A 13 22.92 -37.06 42.70
N ALA A 14 22.61 -38.35 42.96
CA ALA A 14 21.63 -39.16 42.27
C ALA A 14 20.24 -38.91 42.85
N GLY A 15 19.26 -38.98 42.00
CA GLY A 15 17.96 -39.56 42.35
C GLY A 15 16.85 -38.61 42.73
N LEU A 16 15.85 -38.54 41.85
CA LEU A 16 14.46 -38.95 42.21
C LEU A 16 13.59 -38.81 40.95
N LEU A 17 13.30 -39.95 40.35
CA LEU A 17 12.16 -40.11 39.43
C LEU A 17 10.88 -39.95 40.26
N SER A 18 10.01 -39.05 39.84
CA SER A 18 8.60 -39.07 40.23
C SER A 18 7.77 -39.20 38.97
N LEU A 19 7.31 -40.42 38.78
CA LEU A 19 6.21 -40.80 37.92
C LEU A 19 4.93 -40.16 38.42
N TYR A 20 4.29 -39.30 37.66
CA TYR A 20 2.90 -38.97 37.90
C TYR A 20 2.04 -39.49 36.74
N SER A 21 1.19 -40.37 37.17
CA SER A 21 0.18 -41.21 36.52
C SER A 21 -0.82 -40.41 35.71
N CYS A 22 -1.16 -40.94 34.55
CA CYS A 22 -2.38 -40.66 33.79
C CYS A 22 -3.63 -40.79 34.71
N SER A 23 -4.48 -39.81 34.68
CA SER A 23 -5.88 -39.98 34.97
C SER A 23 -6.71 -39.49 33.78
N LYS A 24 -7.31 -40.45 33.14
CA LYS A 24 -8.32 -40.33 32.10
C LYS A 24 -9.64 -40.16 32.85
N GLU A 25 -10.33 -39.09 32.64
CA GLU A 25 -11.70 -38.94 33.10
C GLU A 25 -12.61 -38.70 31.91
N GLU A 26 -13.34 -39.74 31.58
CA GLU A 26 -14.50 -39.72 30.70
C GLU A 26 -15.66 -39.04 31.42
N ALA A 27 -16.24 -38.04 30.82
CA ALA A 27 -17.57 -37.56 31.19
C ALA A 27 -18.47 -37.52 29.97
N THR A 28 -19.20 -38.56 29.84
CA THR A 28 -20.62 -38.77 29.46
C THR A 28 -21.30 -37.65 28.67
N VAL A 29 -21.71 -38.09 27.50
CA VAL A 29 -22.79 -37.58 26.65
C VAL A 29 -24.10 -37.48 27.45
N ALA A 30 -24.72 -36.32 27.41
CA ALA A 30 -26.14 -36.16 27.70
C ALA A 30 -26.82 -35.55 26.49
N THR A 31 -27.50 -36.40 25.76
CA THR A 31 -28.57 -36.08 24.82
C THR A 31 -29.79 -35.60 25.60
N ALA A 32 -30.34 -34.47 25.19
CA ALA A 32 -31.75 -34.17 25.38
C ALA A 32 -32.28 -33.53 24.11
N GLU A 33 -33.13 -34.29 23.49
CA GLU A 33 -34.04 -33.91 22.40
C GLU A 33 -35.12 -32.98 22.93
N ASP A 34 -35.68 -32.28 21.97
CA ASP A 34 -37.09 -31.86 21.86
C ASP A 34 -37.45 -30.49 22.42
N THR A 35 -37.76 -29.58 21.55
CA THR A 35 -39.14 -29.21 21.21
C THR A 35 -39.15 -28.23 20.02
N ALA A 36 -39.90 -28.67 19.01
CA ALA A 36 -40.38 -27.85 17.89
C ALA A 36 -41.63 -27.07 18.32
N ALA A 37 -41.73 -25.84 17.79
CA ALA A 37 -42.99 -25.15 17.44
C ALA A 37 -42.56 -23.83 16.76
N ALA A 38 -42.74 -23.68 15.46
CA ALA A 38 -43.97 -23.23 14.78
C ALA A 38 -44.35 -21.82 15.23
N GLU A 39 -44.43 -20.84 14.38
CA GLU A 39 -45.32 -20.50 13.25
C GLU A 39 -44.78 -19.20 12.63
N GLN A 40 -44.57 -19.07 11.32
CA GLN A 40 -45.52 -18.72 10.26
C GLN A 40 -46.33 -17.42 10.51
N ALA A 41 -46.27 -16.67 9.43
CA ALA A 41 -47.15 -15.58 8.97
C ALA A 41 -46.59 -14.19 9.26
N THR A 42 -46.47 -13.27 8.30
CA THR A 42 -47.39 -13.00 7.17
C THR A 42 -46.71 -12.19 6.10
N GLU A 43 -46.97 -12.63 4.90
CA GLU A 43 -46.93 -11.94 3.61
C GLU A 43 -48.12 -10.96 3.51
N THR A 44 -47.87 -9.74 3.05
CA THR A 44 -48.83 -8.86 2.34
C THR A 44 -47.98 -7.72 1.73
N ALA A 45 -47.70 -7.62 0.48
CA ALA A 45 -48.48 -7.25 -0.69
C ALA A 45 -49.21 -5.90 -0.58
N ALA A 46 -48.74 -4.94 -1.34
CA ALA A 46 -49.44 -3.85 -2.03
C ALA A 46 -48.39 -3.15 -2.85
N GLU A 47 -48.23 -3.30 -4.08
CA GLU A 47 -48.96 -3.05 -5.34
C GLU A 47 -49.72 -1.72 -5.39
N GLU A 48 -49.44 -1.03 -6.51
CA GLU A 48 -50.12 0.11 -7.13
C GLU A 48 -49.81 1.54 -6.59
N ALA A 49 -49.16 2.41 -7.40
CA ALA A 49 -49.86 3.22 -8.37
C ALA A 49 -48.92 3.82 -9.41
N SER A 50 -49.20 3.45 -10.66
CA SER A 50 -48.95 4.11 -11.91
C SER A 50 -49.72 5.43 -11.97
N GLU A 51 -49.07 6.49 -12.52
CA GLU A 51 -49.69 7.46 -13.44
C GLU A 51 -48.65 8.51 -13.84
N SER A 52 -48.10 8.45 -15.05
CA SER A 52 -48.54 9.20 -16.21
C SER A 52 -48.45 10.71 -16.11
N ALA A 53 -47.44 11.28 -16.75
CA ALA A 53 -47.54 12.57 -17.38
C ALA A 53 -46.69 12.58 -18.65
N GLU A 54 -47.43 12.48 -19.74
CA GLU A 54 -47.08 12.65 -21.14
C GLU A 54 -46.95 14.14 -21.48
N ALA A 55 -46.17 14.39 -22.55
CA ALA A 55 -46.20 15.58 -23.42
C ALA A 55 -45.21 16.72 -23.10
N ALA A 56 -44.20 16.92 -23.95
CA ALA A 56 -44.38 17.68 -25.18
C ALA A 56 -43.13 17.57 -26.06
N ALA A 57 -43.34 17.00 -27.24
CA ALA A 57 -42.45 17.12 -28.38
C ALA A 57 -42.57 18.53 -28.96
N SER A 58 -41.44 19.20 -29.16
CA SER A 58 -41.35 20.31 -30.11
C SER A 58 -40.34 19.92 -31.18
N GLU A 59 -40.90 19.54 -32.32
CA GLU A 59 -40.23 19.47 -33.61
C GLU A 59 -39.83 20.89 -34.02
N GLU A 60 -38.54 21.16 -34.12
CA GLU A 60 -38.02 22.30 -34.85
C GLU A 60 -37.44 21.81 -36.17
N THR A 61 -38.17 22.07 -37.21
CA THR A 61 -37.85 21.85 -38.63
C THR A 61 -36.66 22.73 -39.01
N LEU A 62 -35.56 22.10 -39.39
CA LEU A 62 -34.46 22.76 -40.09
C LEU A 62 -34.82 22.90 -41.58
N GLU A 63 -35.02 24.14 -42.01
CA GLU A 63 -35.07 24.51 -43.40
C GLU A 63 -33.74 24.24 -44.11
N VAL A 64 -33.83 23.43 -45.16
CA VAL A 64 -32.74 23.23 -46.12
C VAL A 64 -32.72 24.45 -47.06
N VAL A 65 -31.71 25.27 -46.95
CA VAL A 65 -31.41 26.27 -47.95
C VAL A 65 -30.46 25.66 -48.99
N GLU A 66 -30.98 25.28 -50.11
CA GLU A 66 -30.18 25.03 -51.34
C GLU A 66 -29.66 26.37 -51.89
N GLU A 67 -28.36 26.53 -51.88
CA GLU A 67 -27.78 27.59 -52.72
C GLU A 67 -26.52 27.07 -53.42
N SER A 68 -26.73 26.94 -54.73
CA SER A 68 -25.85 27.26 -55.85
C SER A 68 -24.42 26.72 -55.87
N ALA A 69 -24.25 25.80 -56.82
CA ALA A 69 -22.99 25.35 -57.34
C ALA A 69 -22.21 26.54 -57.95
N ALA A 70 -20.99 26.77 -57.44
CA ALA A 70 -19.95 27.47 -58.14
C ALA A 70 -18.78 26.50 -58.32
N GLU A 71 -18.45 26.22 -59.59
CA GLU A 71 -17.26 25.50 -60.00
C GLU A 71 -16.01 26.18 -59.44
N ALA A 72 -15.25 25.46 -58.62
CA ALA A 72 -13.89 25.83 -58.26
C ALA A 72 -12.97 24.70 -58.71
N GLU A 73 -11.96 25.09 -59.48
CA GLU A 73 -10.89 24.27 -60.05
C GLU A 73 -10.15 23.44 -58.99
N PRO A 74 -9.60 22.25 -59.32
CA PRO A 74 -8.84 21.45 -58.37
C PRO A 74 -7.45 22.06 -58.12
N VAL A 75 -7.26 22.71 -56.99
CA VAL A 75 -5.94 22.98 -56.43
C VAL A 75 -5.51 21.73 -55.70
N ASP A 76 -4.65 20.98 -56.35
CA ASP A 76 -3.90 19.87 -55.79
C ASP A 76 -2.79 20.43 -54.87
N GLU A 77 -3.15 20.95 -53.72
CA GLU A 77 -2.25 21.17 -52.62
C GLU A 77 -2.34 19.97 -51.66
N ALA A 78 -1.42 19.05 -51.87
CA ALA A 78 -1.13 18.03 -50.87
C ALA A 78 -0.73 18.73 -49.57
N ILE A 79 -1.69 18.90 -48.66
CA ILE A 79 -1.43 19.31 -47.29
C ILE A 79 -0.65 18.14 -46.68
N VAL A 80 0.68 18.22 -46.76
CA VAL A 80 1.56 17.42 -45.93
C VAL A 80 1.33 17.89 -44.50
N LEU A 81 0.42 17.20 -43.80
CA LEU A 81 0.36 17.29 -42.33
C LEU A 81 1.72 16.85 -41.83
N ALA A 82 2.60 17.82 -41.62
CA ALA A 82 3.78 17.62 -40.79
C ALA A 82 3.25 17.17 -39.42
N VAL A 83 3.24 15.87 -39.16
CA VAL A 83 3.08 15.33 -37.83
C VAL A 83 4.27 15.87 -37.06
N ALA A 84 4.07 16.97 -36.35
CA ALA A 84 5.04 17.45 -35.38
C ALA A 84 5.30 16.31 -34.44
N GLU A 85 6.44 15.63 -34.59
CA GLU A 85 6.87 14.61 -33.64
C GLU A 85 6.87 15.27 -32.26
N SER A 86 6.04 14.74 -31.36
CA SER A 86 6.02 15.19 -29.99
C SER A 86 7.44 15.13 -29.43
N PRO A 87 7.90 16.12 -28.67
CA PRO A 87 9.25 16.11 -28.08
C PRO A 87 9.57 14.84 -27.30
N ALA A 88 8.54 14.11 -26.87
CA ALA A 88 8.65 12.81 -26.21
C ALA A 88 9.08 11.68 -27.17
N ALA A 89 8.79 11.77 -28.47
CA ALA A 89 9.12 10.74 -29.46
C ALA A 89 10.61 10.77 -29.88
N ALA A 90 11.29 11.91 -29.75
CA ALA A 90 12.69 12.06 -30.10
C ALA A 90 13.68 11.68 -28.98
N ARG A 91 13.21 11.35 -27.77
CA ARG A 91 14.08 11.03 -26.64
C ARG A 91 14.33 9.52 -26.58
N GLU A 92 15.58 9.11 -26.64
CA GLU A 92 15.93 7.72 -26.31
C GLU A 92 15.75 7.47 -24.81
N TRP A 93 14.90 6.51 -24.49
CA TRP A 93 14.63 6.11 -23.12
C TRP A 93 15.53 4.93 -22.75
N GLN A 94 16.16 5.02 -21.57
CA GLN A 94 17.05 3.97 -21.08
C GLN A 94 16.28 2.72 -20.67
N PHE A 95 15.09 2.88 -20.07
CA PHE A 95 14.32 1.78 -19.53
C PHE A 95 13.13 1.42 -20.42
N LYS A 96 12.87 0.10 -20.54
CA LYS A 96 11.89 -0.46 -21.47
C LYS A 96 10.72 -1.08 -20.71
N GLU A 97 9.50 -0.85 -21.25
CA GLU A 97 8.29 -1.52 -20.80
C GLU A 97 8.39 -3.03 -21.04
N GLY A 98 7.90 -3.83 -20.05
CA GLY A 98 7.97 -5.29 -20.08
C GLY A 98 9.30 -5.89 -19.63
N GLU A 99 10.36 -5.10 -19.57
CA GLU A 99 11.68 -5.52 -19.10
C GLU A 99 12.01 -4.93 -17.72
N HIS A 100 11.91 -3.60 -17.60
CA HIS A 100 12.29 -2.85 -16.40
C HIS A 100 11.09 -2.37 -15.58
N TYR A 101 9.94 -2.22 -16.22
CA TYR A 101 8.69 -1.82 -15.57
C TYR A 101 7.48 -2.37 -16.31
N VAL A 102 6.36 -2.42 -15.61
CA VAL A 102 5.06 -2.78 -16.18
C VAL A 102 4.18 -1.54 -16.21
N ARG A 103 3.55 -1.27 -17.36
CA ARG A 103 2.53 -0.24 -17.50
C ARG A 103 1.16 -0.82 -17.14
N MET A 104 0.48 -0.20 -16.20
CA MET A 104 -0.89 -0.55 -15.82
C MET A 104 -1.89 0.15 -16.74
N VAL A 105 -2.85 -0.60 -17.26
CA VAL A 105 -3.94 -0.10 -18.12
C VAL A 105 -5.24 -0.68 -17.59
N PRO A 106 -6.22 0.16 -17.23
CA PRO A 106 -6.19 1.62 -17.18
C PRO A 106 -5.26 2.16 -16.08
N THR A 107 -4.91 3.44 -16.16
CA THR A 107 -4.23 4.15 -15.06
C THR A 107 -5.08 4.07 -13.80
N GLN A 108 -4.46 3.77 -12.69
CA GLN A 108 -5.10 3.58 -11.39
C GLN A 108 -5.09 4.88 -10.56
N PRO A 109 -6.00 5.04 -9.59
CA PRO A 109 -6.01 6.20 -8.70
C PRO A 109 -4.74 6.25 -7.86
N THR A 110 -4.36 7.45 -7.42
CA THR A 110 -3.25 7.74 -6.50
C THR A 110 -3.75 8.09 -5.10
N VAL A 111 -2.86 8.13 -4.10
CA VAL A 111 -3.21 8.57 -2.73
C VAL A 111 -3.55 10.06 -2.70
N GLY A 112 -2.78 10.86 -3.42
CA GLY A 112 -2.97 12.28 -3.54
C GLY A 112 -3.80 12.68 -4.76
N GLY A 113 -4.02 13.97 -4.94
CA GLY A 113 -4.68 14.52 -6.11
C GLY A 113 -3.79 14.52 -7.36
N ALA A 114 -4.37 14.89 -8.50
CA ALA A 114 -3.68 14.97 -9.79
C ALA A 114 -2.78 16.22 -9.96
N ASP A 115 -2.59 16.98 -8.89
CA ASP A 115 -1.77 18.20 -8.85
C ASP A 115 -0.27 17.92 -8.94
N LYS A 116 0.16 16.70 -8.64
CA LYS A 116 1.56 16.26 -8.66
C LYS A 116 1.70 14.86 -9.22
N ILE A 117 2.87 14.57 -9.77
CA ILE A 117 3.25 13.19 -10.12
C ILE A 117 3.54 12.44 -8.82
N GLU A 118 2.77 11.40 -8.56
CA GLU A 118 2.94 10.59 -7.34
C GLU A 118 3.90 9.44 -7.57
N VAL A 119 4.85 9.28 -6.64
CA VAL A 119 5.72 8.11 -6.51
C VAL A 119 5.36 7.41 -5.23
N ALA A 120 4.77 6.23 -5.33
CA ALA A 120 4.34 5.42 -4.22
C ALA A 120 5.30 4.24 -3.99
N GLU A 121 5.87 4.15 -2.80
CA GLU A 121 6.63 2.98 -2.35
C GLU A 121 5.72 2.04 -1.58
N PHE A 122 5.61 0.79 -2.05
CA PHE A 122 5.04 -0.30 -1.25
C PHE A 122 6.14 -0.99 -0.47
N PHE A 123 5.98 -1.10 0.83
CA PHE A 123 7.01 -1.60 1.74
C PHE A 123 6.44 -2.43 2.90
N TRP A 124 7.31 -3.11 3.62
CA TRP A 124 7.03 -3.73 4.90
C TRP A 124 8.26 -3.64 5.81
N TYR A 125 8.09 -3.25 7.05
CA TYR A 125 9.18 -3.14 8.02
C TYR A 125 9.97 -4.43 8.22
N GLY A 126 9.33 -5.59 8.05
CA GLY A 126 9.98 -6.89 8.16
C GLY A 126 10.66 -7.39 6.88
N CYS A 127 10.66 -6.61 5.81
CA CYS A 127 11.32 -6.96 4.55
C CYS A 127 12.77 -6.46 4.55
N PRO A 128 13.79 -7.34 4.48
CA PRO A 128 15.19 -6.94 4.41
C PRO A 128 15.51 -6.03 3.21
N HIS A 129 14.91 -6.33 2.05
CA HIS A 129 15.11 -5.54 0.83
C HIS A 129 14.51 -4.13 0.92
N CYS A 130 13.40 -3.95 1.67
CA CYS A 130 12.87 -2.62 1.98
C CYS A 130 13.84 -1.88 2.89
N TYR A 131 14.37 -2.54 3.92
CA TYR A 131 15.39 -1.95 4.80
C TYR A 131 16.66 -1.54 4.04
N ASP A 132 17.12 -2.35 3.09
CA ASP A 132 18.28 -2.05 2.26
C ASP A 132 18.01 -0.91 1.26
N LEU A 133 16.76 -0.70 0.84
CA LEU A 133 16.35 0.40 -0.03
C LEU A 133 16.29 1.76 0.70
N GLU A 134 15.99 1.77 2.02
CA GLU A 134 15.77 3.00 2.80
C GLU A 134 16.81 4.10 2.58
N PRO A 135 18.14 3.87 2.66
CA PRO A 135 19.12 4.94 2.48
C PRO A 135 19.08 5.56 1.07
N TYR A 136 18.73 4.78 0.06
CA TYR A 136 18.63 5.26 -1.32
C TYR A 136 17.38 6.09 -1.53
N ILE A 137 16.23 5.58 -1.12
CA ILE A 137 14.94 6.23 -1.37
C ILE A 137 14.74 7.48 -0.50
N ASN A 138 15.29 7.50 0.73
CA ASN A 138 15.27 8.70 1.57
C ASN A 138 16.09 9.82 0.93
N THR A 139 17.33 9.53 0.50
CA THR A 139 18.18 10.50 -0.21
C THR A 139 17.52 11.00 -1.49
N TRP A 140 16.86 10.13 -2.24
CA TRP A 140 16.11 10.51 -3.44
C TRP A 140 14.91 11.39 -3.09
N ALA A 141 14.13 11.02 -2.08
CA ALA A 141 12.93 11.75 -1.65
C ALA A 141 13.24 13.18 -1.16
N GLU A 142 14.42 13.42 -0.56
CA GLU A 142 14.87 14.75 -0.17
C GLU A 142 15.18 15.65 -1.39
N LYS A 143 15.66 15.05 -2.49
CA LYS A 143 16.11 15.75 -3.69
C LYS A 143 15.07 15.84 -4.80
N LYS A 144 13.94 15.15 -4.67
CA LYS A 144 12.91 15.09 -5.71
C LYS A 144 12.38 16.47 -6.09
N ASP A 145 11.93 16.60 -7.33
CA ASP A 145 11.28 17.83 -7.80
C ASP A 145 10.06 18.20 -6.94
N PRO A 146 9.81 19.48 -6.65
CA PRO A 146 8.63 19.94 -5.93
C PRO A 146 7.28 19.49 -6.53
N ASN A 147 7.23 19.23 -7.83
CA ASN A 147 6.06 18.70 -8.54
C ASN A 147 5.85 17.20 -8.33
N VAL A 148 6.77 16.53 -7.62
CA VAL A 148 6.68 15.12 -7.30
C VAL A 148 6.24 14.94 -5.85
N ARG A 149 5.23 14.10 -5.64
CA ARG A 149 4.77 13.65 -4.32
C ARG A 149 5.32 12.25 -4.07
N PHE A 150 6.07 12.08 -2.99
CA PHE A 150 6.48 10.77 -2.52
C PHE A 150 5.57 10.32 -1.38
N VAL A 151 5.05 9.11 -1.48
CA VAL A 151 4.19 8.48 -0.45
C VAL A 151 4.65 7.06 -0.18
N ARG A 152 4.51 6.61 1.07
CA ARG A 152 4.73 5.24 1.47
C ARG A 152 3.40 4.54 1.73
N ILE A 153 3.28 3.32 1.24
CA ILE A 153 2.09 2.48 1.41
C ILE A 153 2.54 1.14 1.99
N PRO A 154 2.25 0.88 3.27
CA PRO A 154 2.65 -0.38 3.87
C PRO A 154 1.80 -1.53 3.32
N ALA A 155 2.44 -2.69 3.12
CA ALA A 155 1.74 -3.94 2.78
C ALA A 155 0.84 -4.42 3.93
N THR A 156 -0.20 -5.21 3.58
CA THR A 156 -1.25 -5.62 4.52
C THR A 156 -1.67 -7.10 4.38
N TRP A 157 -0.86 -7.94 3.76
CA TRP A 157 -1.20 -9.30 3.29
C TRP A 157 -1.65 -10.32 4.35
N ASN A 158 -1.19 -10.17 5.58
CA ASN A 158 -1.56 -11.05 6.70
C ASN A 158 -1.64 -10.25 8.00
N ALA A 159 -2.05 -10.88 9.08
CA ALA A 159 -2.29 -10.20 10.36
C ALA A 159 -1.05 -9.45 10.90
N LEU A 160 0.13 -10.05 10.83
CA LEU A 160 1.37 -9.40 11.30
C LEU A 160 1.76 -8.22 10.41
N VAL A 161 1.75 -8.41 9.10
CA VAL A 161 2.07 -7.35 8.13
C VAL A 161 1.08 -6.19 8.25
N ARG A 162 -0.22 -6.49 8.42
CA ARG A 162 -1.26 -5.49 8.65
C ARG A 162 -1.09 -4.75 9.98
N MET A 163 -0.66 -5.43 11.05
CA MET A 163 -0.32 -4.78 12.33
C MET A 163 0.83 -3.78 12.17
N HIS A 164 1.83 -4.10 11.36
CA HIS A 164 2.93 -3.18 11.04
C HIS A 164 2.48 -2.03 10.12
N ALA A 165 1.51 -2.25 9.25
CA ALA A 165 0.85 -1.18 8.49
C ALA A 165 0.09 -0.23 9.41
N GLN A 166 -0.59 -0.76 10.42
CA GLN A 166 -1.26 0.03 11.45
C GLN A 166 -0.25 0.84 12.28
N LEU A 167 0.92 0.25 12.63
CA LEU A 167 2.02 0.95 13.26
C LEU A 167 2.45 2.16 12.43
N TYR A 168 2.69 1.96 11.12
CA TYR A 168 3.09 3.03 10.21
C TYR A 168 2.07 4.18 10.16
N TYR A 169 0.79 3.86 9.98
CA TYR A 169 -0.23 4.90 9.91
C TYR A 169 -0.51 5.59 11.26
N THR A 170 -0.30 4.88 12.38
CA THR A 170 -0.35 5.49 13.71
C THR A 170 0.79 6.50 13.89
N GLU A 171 2.00 6.13 13.47
CA GLU A 171 3.15 7.05 13.46
C GLU A 171 2.87 8.28 12.60
N GLU A 172 2.37 8.09 11.38
CA GLU A 172 2.08 9.19 10.44
C GLU A 172 1.06 10.18 11.03
N VAL A 173 0.00 9.70 11.68
CA VAL A 173 -1.01 10.55 12.34
C VAL A 173 -0.39 11.29 13.52
N LEU A 174 0.37 10.61 14.36
CA LEU A 174 1.02 11.23 15.53
C LEU A 174 2.10 12.23 15.14
N ALA A 175 2.85 11.96 14.07
CA ALA A 175 3.85 12.89 13.53
C ALA A 175 3.18 14.15 12.96
N ARG A 176 2.12 14.00 12.17
CA ARG A 176 1.35 15.13 11.63
C ARG A 176 0.76 16.00 12.76
N ASN A 177 0.32 15.40 13.85
CA ASN A 177 -0.17 16.09 15.02
C ASN A 177 0.96 16.66 15.91
N GLY A 178 2.20 16.52 15.51
CA GLY A 178 3.38 17.05 16.22
C GLY A 178 3.73 16.31 17.51
N VAL A 179 3.21 15.11 17.75
CA VAL A 179 3.55 14.27 18.91
C VAL A 179 4.92 13.61 18.67
N ILE A 180 5.09 12.94 17.52
CA ILE A 180 6.40 12.41 17.10
C ILE A 180 7.13 13.52 16.35
N LYS A 181 8.26 13.96 16.91
CA LYS A 181 9.03 15.10 16.39
C LYS A 181 9.95 14.72 15.23
N ASN A 182 10.43 13.49 15.22
CA ASN A 182 11.32 12.98 14.20
C ASN A 182 10.77 11.67 13.62
N PRO A 183 9.86 11.75 12.63
CA PRO A 183 9.24 10.57 12.03
C PRO A 183 10.25 9.69 11.25
N GLU A 184 11.32 10.26 10.74
CA GLU A 184 12.35 9.51 10.01
C GLU A 184 13.14 8.62 10.96
N GLU A 185 13.59 9.16 12.10
CA GLU A 185 14.26 8.40 13.15
C GLU A 185 13.35 7.29 13.71
N PHE A 186 12.07 7.58 13.84
CA PHE A 186 11.09 6.57 14.25
C PHE A 186 11.06 5.41 13.27
N ARG A 187 10.90 5.67 11.97
CA ARG A 187 10.84 4.64 10.93
C ARG A 187 12.14 3.84 10.83
N GLU A 188 13.27 4.52 10.87
CA GLU A 188 14.59 3.86 10.91
C GLU A 188 14.70 2.92 12.12
N THR A 189 14.26 3.39 13.28
CA THR A 189 14.24 2.56 14.51
C THR A 189 13.38 1.33 14.34
N VAL A 190 12.18 1.44 13.75
CA VAL A 190 11.29 0.29 13.48
C VAL A 190 11.98 -0.73 12.57
N PHE A 191 12.58 -0.29 11.48
CA PHE A 191 13.34 -1.16 10.59
C PHE A 191 14.50 -1.86 11.30
N GLN A 192 15.26 -1.13 12.12
CA GLN A 192 16.37 -1.69 12.91
C GLN A 192 15.91 -2.68 13.97
N GLU A 193 14.82 -2.39 14.69
CA GLU A 193 14.24 -3.31 15.67
C GLU A 193 13.91 -4.66 15.02
N TYR A 194 13.26 -4.66 13.85
CA TYR A 194 12.90 -5.88 13.16
C TYR A 194 14.11 -6.60 12.55
N ASN A 195 14.90 -5.89 11.73
CA ASN A 195 15.90 -6.52 10.86
C ASN A 195 17.25 -6.75 11.54
N ARG A 196 17.58 -5.98 12.62
CA ARG A 196 18.89 -6.06 13.29
C ARG A 196 18.80 -6.58 14.72
N ARG A 197 17.76 -6.20 15.46
CA ARG A 197 17.63 -6.53 16.89
C ARG A 197 16.72 -7.74 17.14
N GLY A 198 16.06 -8.27 16.11
CA GLY A 198 15.16 -9.41 16.20
C GLY A 198 13.83 -9.13 16.92
N ASN A 199 13.53 -7.86 17.22
CA ASN A 199 12.26 -7.46 17.82
C ASN A 199 11.20 -7.37 16.71
N ARG A 200 10.43 -8.43 16.56
CA ARG A 200 9.43 -8.53 15.48
C ARG A 200 8.13 -7.79 15.76
N MET A 201 7.99 -7.16 16.92
CA MET A 201 6.80 -6.36 17.28
C MET A 201 5.48 -7.08 16.97
N THR A 202 5.35 -8.31 17.49
CA THR A 202 4.25 -9.23 17.17
C THR A 202 2.98 -8.98 17.99
N SER A 203 2.93 -7.92 18.76
CA SER A 203 1.77 -7.53 19.56
C SER A 203 1.65 -6.02 19.67
N GLU A 204 0.43 -5.54 19.86
CA GLU A 204 0.14 -4.12 20.12
C GLU A 204 0.94 -3.59 21.30
N ALA A 205 1.04 -4.35 22.39
CA ALA A 205 1.81 -3.95 23.57
C ALA A 205 3.32 -3.78 23.28
N ALA A 206 3.89 -4.60 22.39
CA ALA A 206 5.27 -4.44 21.95
C ALA A 206 5.46 -3.17 21.11
N ILE A 207 4.50 -2.87 20.25
CA ILE A 207 4.47 -1.66 19.42
C ILE A 207 4.28 -0.42 20.31
N GLN A 208 3.34 -0.45 21.26
CA GLN A 208 3.11 0.65 22.21
C GLN A 208 4.39 1.02 23.00
N LYS A 209 5.16 0.01 23.44
CA LYS A 209 6.47 0.23 24.09
C LYS A 209 7.47 0.96 23.18
N LEU A 210 7.42 0.70 21.87
CA LEU A 210 8.26 1.42 20.92
C LEU A 210 7.83 2.89 20.83
N PHE A 211 6.53 3.17 20.69
CA PHE A 211 5.99 4.53 20.66
C PHE A 211 6.33 5.32 21.93
N ALA A 212 6.27 4.69 23.10
CA ALA A 212 6.65 5.32 24.38
C ALA A 212 8.11 5.81 24.41
N ARG A 213 9.03 5.15 23.69
CA ARG A 213 10.43 5.61 23.55
C ARG A 213 10.55 6.94 22.81
N PHE A 214 9.53 7.28 22.00
CA PHE A 214 9.44 8.54 21.25
C PHE A 214 8.52 9.57 21.90
N GLY A 215 8.21 9.37 23.20
CA GLY A 215 7.43 10.32 24.00
C GLY A 215 5.93 10.27 23.79
N VAL A 216 5.41 9.24 23.12
CA VAL A 216 3.98 9.03 22.96
C VAL A 216 3.40 8.43 24.22
N SER A 217 2.40 9.08 24.83
CA SER A 217 1.72 8.55 26.00
C SER A 217 0.80 7.37 25.62
N ASP A 218 0.46 6.55 26.62
CA ASP A 218 -0.46 5.42 26.41
C ASP A 218 -1.82 5.88 25.88
N GLU A 219 -2.35 7.00 26.36
CA GLU A 219 -3.60 7.59 25.91
C GLU A 219 -3.53 8.06 24.43
N GLN A 220 -2.43 8.74 24.06
CA GLN A 220 -2.19 9.17 22.68
C GLN A 220 -2.08 7.97 21.73
N PHE A 221 -1.36 6.93 22.17
CA PHE A 221 -1.24 5.70 21.39
C PHE A 221 -2.60 5.04 21.20
N GLN A 222 -3.32 4.74 22.28
CA GLN A 222 -4.60 4.01 22.22
C GLN A 222 -5.66 4.77 21.43
N SER A 223 -5.77 6.09 21.61
CA SER A 223 -6.72 6.91 20.86
C SER A 223 -6.43 6.97 19.36
N THR A 224 -5.15 6.86 18.97
CA THR A 224 -4.73 6.92 17.57
C THR A 224 -4.73 5.55 16.90
N TRP A 225 -4.24 4.51 17.59
CA TRP A 225 -4.07 3.15 17.07
C TRP A 225 -5.35 2.57 16.48
N GLY A 226 -6.47 2.68 17.17
CA GLY A 226 -7.79 2.21 16.73
C GLY A 226 -8.63 3.27 16.02
N SER A 227 -8.10 4.44 15.71
CA SER A 227 -8.86 5.57 15.18
C SER A 227 -9.48 5.27 13.81
N PHE A 228 -10.57 5.98 13.51
CA PHE A 228 -11.20 5.91 12.19
C PHE A 228 -10.21 6.27 11.07
N GLU A 229 -9.36 7.26 11.29
CA GLU A 229 -8.37 7.71 10.31
C GLU A 229 -7.35 6.62 9.96
N VAL A 230 -6.73 5.98 10.98
CA VAL A 230 -5.78 4.88 10.77
C VAL A 230 -6.45 3.72 10.02
N ASN A 231 -7.69 3.36 10.43
CA ASN A 231 -8.44 2.32 9.74
C ASN A 231 -8.82 2.68 8.30
N GLN A 232 -9.10 3.96 8.03
CA GLN A 232 -9.34 4.45 6.67
C GLN A 232 -8.08 4.30 5.80
N LYS A 233 -6.92 4.74 6.31
CA LYS A 233 -5.62 4.60 5.61
C LYS A 233 -5.28 3.14 5.31
N LEU A 234 -5.54 2.23 6.23
CA LEU A 234 -5.39 0.78 6.02
C LEU A 234 -6.27 0.27 4.87
N ARG A 235 -7.53 0.72 4.78
CA ARG A 235 -8.42 0.34 3.67
C ARG A 235 -7.92 0.87 2.32
N VAL A 236 -7.41 2.10 2.30
CA VAL A 236 -6.81 2.68 1.09
C VAL A 236 -5.57 1.88 0.66
N ALA A 237 -4.70 1.50 1.60
CA ALA A 237 -3.53 0.67 1.31
C ALA A 237 -3.94 -0.70 0.72
N ASP A 238 -4.94 -1.36 1.31
CA ASP A 238 -5.49 -2.61 0.79
C ASP A 238 -6.03 -2.46 -0.65
N ASP A 239 -6.78 -1.38 -0.92
CA ASP A 239 -7.36 -1.12 -2.23
C ASP A 239 -6.28 -0.85 -3.28
N LEU A 240 -5.33 0.02 -2.98
CA LEU A 240 -4.23 0.35 -3.89
C LEU A 240 -3.31 -0.85 -4.15
N ALA A 241 -3.00 -1.66 -3.13
CA ALA A 241 -2.20 -2.87 -3.32
C ALA A 241 -2.87 -3.84 -4.31
N ARG A 242 -4.20 -4.01 -4.25
CA ARG A 242 -4.96 -4.81 -5.23
C ARG A 242 -4.95 -4.18 -6.61
N ARG A 243 -5.28 -2.89 -6.73
CA ARG A 243 -5.34 -2.17 -8.01
C ARG A 243 -4.02 -2.16 -8.74
N TYR A 244 -2.92 -1.99 -8.01
CA TYR A 244 -1.58 -1.98 -8.58
C TYR A 244 -0.98 -3.40 -8.73
N SER A 245 -1.74 -4.44 -8.34
CA SER A 245 -1.28 -5.84 -8.37
C SER A 245 0.05 -6.03 -7.64
N ILE A 246 0.16 -5.44 -6.43
CA ILE A 246 1.35 -5.57 -5.59
C ILE A 246 1.36 -6.94 -4.92
N SER A 247 2.30 -7.78 -5.29
CA SER A 247 2.49 -9.13 -4.75
C SER A 247 3.79 -9.30 -3.96
N SER A 248 4.69 -8.33 -4.06
CA SER A 248 5.98 -8.31 -3.36
C SER A 248 6.39 -6.89 -3.01
N VAL A 249 7.30 -6.75 -2.04
CA VAL A 249 7.90 -5.47 -1.65
C VAL A 249 9.43 -5.62 -1.56
N PRO A 250 10.19 -4.53 -1.81
CA PRO A 250 9.72 -3.21 -2.18
C PRO A 250 9.21 -3.17 -3.63
N ALA A 251 8.17 -2.36 -3.86
CA ALA A 251 7.70 -2.04 -5.21
C ALA A 251 7.44 -0.52 -5.30
N ILE A 252 7.78 0.06 -6.44
CA ILE A 252 7.53 1.48 -6.72
C ILE A 252 6.47 1.60 -7.80
N VAL A 253 5.53 2.52 -7.58
CA VAL A 253 4.51 2.88 -8.57
C VAL A 253 4.61 4.36 -8.86
N VAL A 254 4.74 4.71 -10.14
CA VAL A 254 4.76 6.11 -10.60
C VAL A 254 3.39 6.45 -11.20
N ASN A 255 2.76 7.46 -10.62
CA ASN A 255 1.52 8.09 -11.07
C ASN A 255 0.35 7.12 -11.31
N GLY A 256 0.26 6.04 -10.51
CA GLY A 256 -0.76 4.99 -10.68
C GLY A 256 -0.68 4.25 -12.02
N LYS A 257 0.44 4.37 -12.74
CA LYS A 257 0.56 3.95 -14.13
C LYS A 257 1.72 3.01 -14.41
N TYR A 258 2.86 3.19 -13.76
CA TYR A 258 4.03 2.37 -13.97
C TYR A 258 4.44 1.71 -12.66
N ARG A 259 4.66 0.41 -12.69
CA ARG A 259 5.11 -0.38 -11.55
C ARG A 259 6.46 -1.02 -11.84
N SER A 260 7.39 -0.95 -10.88
CA SER A 260 8.71 -1.60 -10.95
C SER A 260 9.20 -1.97 -9.54
N GLY A 261 10.30 -2.71 -9.51
CA GLY A 261 11.07 -3.03 -8.31
C GLY A 261 12.56 -3.13 -8.61
N ALA A 262 13.37 -3.35 -7.58
CA ALA A 262 14.82 -3.42 -7.73
C ALA A 262 15.29 -4.61 -8.56
N ALA A 263 14.52 -5.70 -8.57
CA ALA A 263 14.83 -6.89 -9.36
C ALA A 263 14.73 -6.61 -10.87
N GLU A 264 13.66 -5.93 -11.29
CA GLU A 264 13.42 -5.56 -12.67
C GLU A 264 14.38 -4.46 -13.13
N ALA A 265 14.67 -3.48 -12.28
CA ALA A 265 15.60 -2.40 -12.58
C ALA A 265 17.08 -2.82 -12.50
N GLY A 266 17.39 -3.92 -11.81
CA GLY A 266 18.73 -4.49 -11.65
C GLY A 266 19.51 -4.02 -10.42
N SER A 267 19.13 -2.90 -9.79
CA SER A 267 19.67 -2.44 -8.50
C SER A 267 18.79 -1.33 -7.90
N TYR A 268 19.01 -0.99 -6.63
CA TYR A 268 18.31 0.14 -5.99
C TYR A 268 18.62 1.49 -6.68
N SER A 269 19.88 1.74 -7.05
CA SER A 269 20.24 2.97 -7.78
C SER A 269 19.55 3.06 -9.13
N LYS A 270 19.55 1.95 -9.90
CA LYS A 270 18.87 1.91 -11.21
C LYS A 270 17.35 2.01 -11.08
N LEU A 271 16.77 1.49 -9.99
CA LEU A 271 15.35 1.67 -9.71
C LEU A 271 15.00 3.17 -9.58
N LEU A 272 15.82 3.94 -8.90
CA LEU A 272 15.57 5.37 -8.73
C LEU A 272 15.86 6.17 -10.03
N GLU A 273 16.86 5.78 -10.82
CA GLU A 273 17.07 6.31 -12.18
C GLU A 273 15.85 6.03 -13.09
N LEU A 274 15.28 4.82 -13.00
CA LEU A 274 14.04 4.49 -13.70
C LEU A 274 12.87 5.35 -13.22
N VAL A 275 12.72 5.55 -11.90
CA VAL A 275 11.68 6.42 -11.35
C VAL A 275 11.79 7.83 -11.90
N ASP A 276 13.00 8.40 -11.94
CA ASP A 276 13.25 9.73 -12.51
C ASP A 276 12.89 9.79 -14.00
N GLU A 277 13.25 8.75 -14.78
CA GLU A 277 12.88 8.67 -16.18
C GLU A 277 11.34 8.60 -16.36
N LEU A 278 10.64 7.82 -15.53
CA LEU A 278 9.18 7.72 -15.60
C LEU A 278 8.48 9.02 -15.19
N ILE A 279 9.03 9.76 -14.24
CA ILE A 279 8.56 11.11 -13.87
C ILE A 279 8.68 12.05 -15.07
N VAL A 280 9.82 12.04 -15.75
CA VAL A 280 10.02 12.86 -16.97
C VAL A 280 9.02 12.46 -18.06
N ARG A 281 8.75 11.17 -18.25
CA ARG A 281 7.74 10.71 -19.22
C ARG A 281 6.33 11.21 -18.90
N GLU A 282 5.98 11.31 -17.61
CA GLU A 282 4.67 11.84 -17.18
C GLU A 282 4.61 13.37 -17.31
N SER A 283 5.70 14.08 -17.09
CA SER A 283 5.75 15.55 -17.21
C SER A 283 5.68 16.08 -18.66
N LEU A 284 5.93 15.22 -19.65
CA LEU A 284 5.86 15.56 -21.07
C LEU A 284 4.47 15.35 -21.68
N ARG A 285 3.48 14.96 -20.91
CA ARG A 285 2.10 14.69 -21.33
C ARG A 285 1.16 15.78 -20.90
#